data_324da30f703d8b6ff6b473d85d54d625
#
_entry.id   324da30f703d8b6ff6b473d85d54d625
#
_cell.length_a   1.000
_cell.length_b   1.000
_cell.length_c   1.000
_cell.angle_alpha   90.00
_cell.angle_beta   90.00
_cell.angle_gamma   90.00
#
_symmetry.space_group_name_H-M   'P 1'
#
loop_
_entity.id
_entity.type
_entity.pdbx_description
1 polymer ?
#
loop_
_entity_poly.entity_id
_entity_poly.type
_entity_poly.pdbx_seq_one_letter_code
_entity_poly.pdbx_strand_id
1 'polypeptide(L)'
;MLRVLQECEHVAADFSADPVHDLRVSLRRCRSLADGMIAMDPDRDWKAMKKAGKRLFQRLGALRDVQIMMEWIEKLRPAPARADAGESPALMETPAQKSEMSDGAPFAEPVTTDFGDPAAHLLLEILKGRETEQKREARAALAEFDRKQWRQWSRSLPLRAARIRPGSAVFKHLALERWTAARELHVRALRNRSQVAFHTLRIGIKRFRYIVENFLPAEHKAWSNDLKHMQDLLGEVHDLDVLWATALACHVFPDEASRKSWHAQILEERTRRINEYREKTVGPDSLWVAWRAGLPQGKQIEATATLRMKLWAKALDPDFAHSERVSRLALDLYDGLVAVGLLQFANADEARSSLQIAALLHDVGKSEGNKGHHKTSFELIRGHSNPLGWRPEYLLRAAIVARFHGGALPSRSHKTLRDLLPDELRITIQLAAILRLANAFDAVHDGHIRRVKIENSDTGKRRTNGFLRKPAKLPPNQALVIEAEGFVAGSTTAQAVAAERYLLETVLRRPVVVKAMKAAVPRGDGAEVKRIAS
;
A
#
# COMPACT_ATOMS: atom_id res chain seq x y z
N MET A 1 9.67 -5.31 -16.16
CA MET A 1 10.24 -6.61 -15.73
C MET A 1 11.20 -7.18 -16.78
N LEU A 2 10.89 -7.12 -18.08
CA LEU A 2 11.80 -7.56 -19.15
C LEU A 2 13.13 -6.79 -19.15
N ARG A 3 13.10 -5.48 -18.86
CA ARG A 3 14.31 -4.66 -18.74
C ARG A 3 15.35 -5.22 -17.74
N VAL A 4 14.92 -5.90 -16.65
CA VAL A 4 15.86 -6.56 -15.72
C VAL A 4 16.71 -7.61 -16.44
N LEU A 5 16.13 -8.37 -17.37
CA LEU A 5 16.87 -9.39 -18.12
C LEU A 5 17.88 -8.76 -19.09
N GLN A 6 17.49 -7.66 -19.75
CA GLN A 6 18.38 -6.89 -20.63
C GLN A 6 19.56 -6.29 -19.84
N GLU A 7 19.26 -5.65 -18.71
CA GLU A 7 20.30 -5.07 -17.86
C GLU A 7 21.22 -6.13 -17.22
N CYS A 8 20.71 -7.36 -17.00
CA CYS A 8 21.58 -8.48 -16.58
C CYS A 8 22.60 -8.86 -17.67
N GLU A 9 22.29 -8.69 -18.96
CA GLU A 9 23.20 -8.93 -20.07
C GLU A 9 24.24 -7.80 -20.16
N HIS A 10 23.83 -6.54 -20.02
CA HIS A 10 24.73 -5.39 -19.99
C HIS A 10 25.75 -5.49 -18.85
N VAL A 11 25.27 -5.78 -17.63
CA VAL A 11 26.18 -5.94 -16.46
C VAL A 11 27.08 -7.16 -16.62
N ALA A 12 26.63 -8.25 -17.27
CA ALA A 12 27.49 -9.41 -17.51
C ALA A 12 28.67 -9.08 -18.44
N ALA A 13 28.48 -8.17 -19.40
CA ALA A 13 29.49 -7.68 -20.30
C ALA A 13 30.43 -6.65 -19.63
N ASP A 14 29.84 -5.73 -18.84
CA ASP A 14 30.59 -4.64 -18.18
C ASP A 14 30.05 -4.38 -16.76
N PHE A 15 30.91 -4.56 -15.75
CA PHE A 15 30.63 -4.25 -14.34
C PHE A 15 31.04 -2.81 -13.95
N SER A 16 30.97 -1.87 -14.88
CA SER A 16 31.16 -0.44 -14.59
C SER A 16 29.96 0.16 -13.82
N ALA A 17 30.10 1.42 -13.41
CA ALA A 17 29.11 2.07 -12.56
C ALA A 17 27.71 2.20 -13.19
N ASP A 18 27.62 2.50 -14.49
CA ASP A 18 26.37 2.78 -15.19
C ASP A 18 25.51 1.52 -15.41
N PRO A 19 26.02 0.40 -15.99
CA PRO A 19 25.26 -0.84 -16.08
C PRO A 19 24.79 -1.37 -14.72
N VAL A 20 25.66 -1.31 -13.71
CA VAL A 20 25.31 -1.70 -12.32
C VAL A 20 24.19 -0.82 -11.78
N HIS A 21 24.26 0.49 -12.04
CA HIS A 21 23.19 1.42 -11.65
C HIS A 21 21.85 1.07 -12.31
N ASP A 22 21.83 0.84 -13.63
CA ASP A 22 20.62 0.57 -14.40
C ASP A 22 19.96 -0.75 -14.02
N LEU A 23 20.74 -1.80 -13.80
CA LEU A 23 20.20 -3.07 -13.28
C LEU A 23 19.59 -2.88 -11.88
N ARG A 24 20.24 -2.13 -11.00
CA ARG A 24 19.69 -1.81 -9.67
C ARG A 24 18.39 -1.04 -9.76
N VAL A 25 18.31 -0.04 -10.65
CA VAL A 25 17.07 0.74 -10.89
C VAL A 25 15.95 -0.17 -11.39
N SER A 26 16.24 -1.06 -12.34
CA SER A 26 15.26 -2.00 -12.90
C SER A 26 14.74 -3.00 -11.86
N LEU A 27 15.63 -3.61 -11.07
CA LEU A 27 15.27 -4.49 -9.95
C LEU A 27 14.46 -3.75 -8.87
N ARG A 28 14.86 -2.54 -8.52
CA ARG A 28 14.17 -1.69 -7.54
C ARG A 28 12.75 -1.38 -7.98
N ARG A 29 12.53 -1.01 -9.27
CA ARG A 29 11.20 -0.77 -9.83
C ARG A 29 10.31 -2.01 -9.75
N CYS A 30 10.81 -3.18 -10.11
CA CYS A 30 10.07 -4.44 -9.98
C CYS A 30 9.69 -4.75 -8.52
N ARG A 31 10.62 -4.54 -7.58
CA ARG A 31 10.38 -4.78 -6.16
C ARG A 31 9.35 -3.82 -5.57
N SER A 32 9.40 -2.54 -5.96
CA SER A 32 8.43 -1.54 -5.50
C SER A 32 7.05 -1.73 -6.13
N LEU A 33 6.98 -2.19 -7.39
CA LEU A 33 5.74 -2.63 -8.02
C LEU A 33 5.12 -3.78 -7.23
N ALA A 34 5.92 -4.81 -6.88
CA ALA A 34 5.44 -5.92 -6.07
C ALA A 34 4.94 -5.46 -4.69
N ASP A 35 5.63 -4.53 -4.03
CA ASP A 35 5.20 -3.97 -2.74
C ASP A 35 3.84 -3.27 -2.81
N GLY A 36 3.56 -2.58 -3.92
CA GLY A 36 2.25 -1.98 -4.16
C GLY A 36 1.18 -3.03 -4.44
N MET A 37 1.49 -4.02 -5.27
CA MET A 37 0.51 -5.04 -5.67
C MET A 37 0.16 -6.01 -4.54
N ILE A 38 1.11 -6.44 -3.70
CA ILE A 38 0.87 -7.33 -2.55
C ILE A 38 -0.22 -6.79 -1.60
N ALA A 39 -0.39 -5.48 -1.56
CA ALA A 39 -1.42 -4.84 -0.74
C ALA A 39 -2.86 -5.06 -1.26
N MET A 40 -3.02 -5.53 -2.49
CA MET A 40 -4.32 -5.68 -3.17
C MET A 40 -4.49 -7.02 -3.88
N ASP A 41 -3.39 -7.66 -4.25
CA ASP A 41 -3.34 -8.96 -4.91
C ASP A 41 -2.51 -9.94 -4.08
N PRO A 42 -3.14 -10.92 -3.41
CA PRO A 42 -2.47 -11.86 -2.51
C PRO A 42 -1.67 -12.95 -3.22
N ASP A 43 -1.54 -12.89 -4.56
CA ASP A 43 -0.79 -13.88 -5.33
C ASP A 43 0.62 -14.05 -4.81
N ARG A 44 1.03 -15.30 -4.63
CA ARG A 44 2.33 -15.66 -4.05
C ARG A 44 3.51 -15.25 -4.93
N ASP A 45 3.31 -15.16 -6.23
CA ASP A 45 4.35 -14.81 -7.19
C ASP A 45 4.91 -13.39 -6.98
N TRP A 46 4.10 -12.45 -6.48
CA TRP A 46 4.61 -11.12 -6.10
C TRP A 46 5.69 -11.19 -5.01
N LYS A 47 5.45 -12.00 -3.97
CA LYS A 47 6.40 -12.22 -2.87
C LYS A 47 7.62 -13.01 -3.35
N ALA A 48 7.40 -14.04 -4.17
CA ALA A 48 8.44 -14.88 -4.74
C ALA A 48 9.39 -14.07 -5.63
N MET A 49 8.87 -13.28 -6.56
CA MET A 49 9.64 -12.39 -7.42
C MET A 49 10.46 -11.36 -6.61
N LYS A 50 9.83 -10.73 -5.61
CA LYS A 50 10.53 -9.80 -4.71
C LYS A 50 11.67 -10.47 -3.94
N LYS A 51 11.50 -11.72 -3.50
CA LYS A 51 12.51 -12.50 -2.79
C LYS A 51 13.65 -12.91 -3.74
N ALA A 52 13.34 -13.39 -4.94
CA ALA A 52 14.33 -13.83 -5.93
C ALA A 52 15.31 -12.72 -6.33
N GLY A 53 14.81 -11.50 -6.55
CA GLY A 53 15.67 -10.35 -6.86
C GLY A 53 16.44 -9.79 -5.67
N LYS A 54 16.23 -10.29 -4.42
CA LYS A 54 16.80 -9.66 -3.22
C LYS A 54 18.31 -9.80 -3.14
N ARG A 55 18.86 -11.01 -3.38
CA ARG A 55 20.30 -11.27 -3.25
C ARG A 55 21.09 -10.46 -4.27
N LEU A 56 20.71 -10.53 -5.55
CA LEU A 56 21.34 -9.76 -6.61
C LEU A 56 21.27 -8.25 -6.31
N PHE A 57 20.10 -7.74 -5.93
CA PHE A 57 19.94 -6.34 -5.56
C PHE A 57 20.83 -5.90 -4.41
N GLN A 58 21.05 -6.76 -3.40
CA GLN A 58 21.92 -6.46 -2.25
C GLN A 58 23.39 -6.43 -2.65
N ARG A 59 23.87 -7.39 -3.47
CA ARG A 59 25.27 -7.45 -3.92
C ARG A 59 25.63 -6.30 -4.86
N LEU A 60 24.75 -6.00 -5.81
CA LEU A 60 24.89 -4.76 -6.61
C LEU A 60 24.81 -3.49 -5.75
N GLY A 61 24.13 -3.57 -4.60
CA GLY A 61 24.07 -2.50 -3.61
C GLY A 61 25.41 -2.21 -3.00
N ALA A 62 26.04 -3.23 -2.45
CA ALA A 62 27.33 -3.13 -1.82
C ALA A 62 28.41 -2.60 -2.80
N LEU A 63 28.40 -3.07 -4.06
CA LEU A 63 29.27 -2.55 -5.10
C LEU A 63 29.04 -1.06 -5.36
N ARG A 64 27.77 -0.63 -5.55
CA ARG A 64 27.45 0.79 -5.81
C ARG A 64 27.79 1.69 -4.63
N ASP A 65 27.62 1.21 -3.40
CA ASP A 65 27.95 1.99 -2.20
C ASP A 65 29.46 2.28 -2.14
N VAL A 66 30.32 1.33 -2.55
CA VAL A 66 31.77 1.55 -2.69
C VAL A 66 32.08 2.59 -3.79
N GLN A 67 31.45 2.48 -4.95
CA GLN A 67 31.64 3.43 -6.06
C GLN A 67 31.21 4.85 -5.67
N ILE A 68 30.08 5.01 -4.98
CA ILE A 68 29.62 6.30 -4.48
C ILE A 68 30.61 6.90 -3.47
N MET A 69 31.19 6.08 -2.59
CA MET A 69 32.21 6.57 -1.65
C MET A 69 33.45 7.11 -2.38
N MET A 70 33.92 6.44 -3.43
CA MET A 70 35.00 6.94 -4.24
C MET A 70 34.65 8.27 -4.93
N GLU A 71 33.47 8.38 -5.52
CA GLU A 71 32.94 9.62 -6.09
C GLU A 71 32.92 10.77 -5.07
N TRP A 72 32.54 10.48 -3.80
CA TRP A 72 32.50 11.48 -2.74
C TRP A 72 33.88 11.95 -2.32
N ILE A 73 34.89 11.05 -2.25
CA ILE A 73 36.25 11.43 -1.94
C ILE A 73 36.77 12.40 -3.01
N GLU A 74 36.47 12.17 -4.28
CA GLU A 74 36.84 13.07 -5.37
C GLU A 74 36.16 14.45 -5.28
N LYS A 75 34.88 14.49 -4.88
CA LYS A 75 34.12 15.75 -4.70
C LYS A 75 34.56 16.58 -3.49
N LEU A 76 35.07 15.94 -2.45
CA LEU A 76 35.53 16.59 -1.23
C LEU A 76 36.95 17.13 -1.34
N ARG A 77 37.66 16.87 -2.45
CA ARG A 77 38.99 17.46 -2.68
C ARG A 77 38.88 18.98 -2.69
N PRO A 78 39.80 19.69 -2.02
CA PRO A 78 39.98 21.11 -2.28
C PRO A 78 40.31 21.30 -3.75
N ALA A 79 39.67 22.26 -4.42
CA ALA A 79 40.08 22.66 -5.78
C ALA A 79 41.57 22.99 -5.74
N PRO A 80 42.36 22.54 -6.74
CA PRO A 80 43.77 22.92 -6.79
C PRO A 80 43.84 24.44 -6.68
N ALA A 81 44.64 24.93 -5.73
CA ALA A 81 44.89 26.36 -5.58
C ALA A 81 45.25 26.88 -6.98
N ARG A 82 44.49 27.81 -7.52
CA ARG A 82 44.87 28.53 -8.71
C ARG A 82 46.24 29.12 -8.40
N ALA A 83 47.27 28.59 -9.04
CA ALA A 83 48.55 29.24 -9.03
C ALA A 83 48.29 30.67 -9.50
N ASP A 84 48.57 31.63 -8.64
CA ASP A 84 48.55 33.04 -9.00
C ASP A 84 49.37 33.21 -10.29
N ALA A 85 48.64 33.36 -11.38
CA ALA A 85 49.25 33.83 -12.62
C ALA A 85 49.59 35.29 -12.38
N GLY A 86 50.84 35.50 -11.94
CA GLY A 86 51.44 36.82 -11.86
C GLY A 86 51.22 37.55 -13.18
N GLU A 87 50.74 38.75 -13.07
CA GLU A 87 50.61 39.72 -14.13
C GLU A 87 51.95 39.86 -14.90
N SER A 88 51.88 39.78 -16.21
CA SER A 88 52.79 40.58 -17.07
C SER A 88 52.19 40.77 -18.46
N PRO A 89 52.50 41.93 -19.08
CA PRO A 89 51.58 42.57 -20.02
C PRO A 89 51.82 42.19 -21.48
N ALA A 90 50.77 42.53 -22.23
CA ALA A 90 50.62 42.56 -23.67
C ALA A 90 51.87 42.66 -24.55
N LEU A 91 51.87 41.99 -25.73
CA LEU A 91 52.07 42.60 -27.04
C LEU A 91 51.84 41.58 -28.19
N MET A 92 50.94 41.99 -29.10
CA MET A 92 50.93 41.91 -30.59
C MET A 92 51.06 40.59 -31.35
N GLU A 93 49.97 40.29 -32.02
CA GLU A 93 49.70 39.99 -33.46
C GLU A 93 50.54 38.98 -34.27
N THR A 94 49.80 37.94 -34.76
CA THR A 94 49.62 37.39 -36.14
C THR A 94 50.77 36.78 -36.92
N PRO A 95 50.49 36.01 -38.01
CA PRO A 95 49.58 34.87 -38.23
C PRO A 95 50.29 33.62 -38.84
N ALA A 96 49.51 32.52 -38.85
CA ALA A 96 49.54 31.37 -39.77
C ALA A 96 50.86 30.85 -40.37
N GLN A 97 51.11 29.54 -40.15
CA GLN A 97 51.48 28.62 -41.26
C GLN A 97 51.24 27.14 -40.83
N LYS A 98 50.65 26.43 -41.78
CA LYS A 98 50.53 24.97 -41.80
C LYS A 98 51.83 24.28 -41.98
N SER A 99 52.10 23.16 -41.34
CA SER A 99 52.83 22.05 -41.96
C SER A 99 52.65 20.73 -41.20
N GLU A 100 52.71 19.69 -41.92
CA GLU A 100 52.27 18.33 -41.79
C GLU A 100 53.12 17.45 -40.86
N MET A 101 52.43 16.41 -40.35
CA MET A 101 52.86 15.03 -40.06
C MET A 101 54.23 14.75 -39.47
N SER A 102 54.26 14.12 -38.32
CA SER A 102 55.16 12.99 -38.06
C SER A 102 54.64 12.13 -36.90
N ASP A 103 54.63 10.83 -37.16
CA ASP A 103 54.32 9.73 -36.27
C ASP A 103 55.20 9.69 -35.04
N GLY A 104 54.63 9.19 -33.92
CA GLY A 104 55.38 8.78 -32.76
C GLY A 104 54.67 9.11 -31.44
N ALA A 105 53.64 8.36 -31.10
CA ALA A 105 53.07 8.44 -29.76
C ALA A 105 54.03 7.76 -28.75
N PRO A 106 54.53 8.46 -27.75
CA PRO A 106 55.03 7.80 -26.55
C PRO A 106 53.84 7.39 -25.69
N PHE A 107 53.85 6.15 -25.20
CA PHE A 107 52.98 5.66 -24.16
C PHE A 107 52.86 6.72 -23.07
N ALA A 108 51.63 7.25 -22.90
CA ALA A 108 51.33 8.11 -21.77
C ALA A 108 51.46 7.25 -20.51
N GLU A 109 52.47 7.52 -19.72
CA GLU A 109 52.56 7.03 -18.35
C GLU A 109 51.26 7.41 -17.62
N PRO A 110 50.73 6.53 -16.72
CA PRO A 110 49.55 6.87 -15.94
C PRO A 110 49.88 8.11 -15.11
N VAL A 111 49.17 9.20 -15.36
CA VAL A 111 49.24 10.41 -14.53
C VAL A 111 48.94 10.00 -13.10
N THR A 112 50.01 9.86 -12.31
CA THR A 112 49.92 9.74 -10.86
C THR A 112 49.39 11.08 -10.36
N THR A 113 48.07 11.15 -10.17
CA THR A 113 47.41 12.28 -9.51
C THR A 113 47.92 12.30 -8.07
N ASP A 114 48.81 13.24 -7.79
CA ASP A 114 49.32 13.51 -6.45
C ASP A 114 48.16 13.93 -5.55
N PHE A 115 47.73 13.02 -4.69
CA PHE A 115 46.72 13.28 -3.70
C PHE A 115 47.39 13.99 -2.53
N GLY A 116 47.23 15.30 -2.44
CA GLY A 116 47.76 16.11 -1.33
C GLY A 116 47.21 15.73 0.05
N ASP A 117 46.28 14.77 0.14
CA ASP A 117 45.73 14.25 1.38
C ASP A 117 46.00 12.74 1.52
N PRO A 118 46.92 12.33 2.44
CA PRO A 118 47.27 10.93 2.66
C PRO A 118 46.09 10.06 3.06
N ALA A 119 45.12 10.59 3.82
CA ALA A 119 43.94 9.86 4.25
C ALA A 119 43.02 9.55 3.07
N ALA A 120 42.84 10.50 2.15
CA ALA A 120 42.07 10.30 0.93
C ALA A 120 42.69 9.22 0.03
N HIS A 121 44.03 9.28 -0.14
CA HIS A 121 44.73 8.30 -0.94
C HIS A 121 44.61 6.89 -0.37
N LEU A 122 44.90 6.72 0.92
CA LEU A 122 44.79 5.42 1.59
C LEU A 122 43.35 4.86 1.53
N LEU A 123 42.32 5.71 1.75
CA LEU A 123 40.95 5.29 1.66
C LEU A 123 40.57 4.84 0.25
N LEU A 124 41.00 5.55 -0.78
CA LEU A 124 40.75 5.17 -2.17
C LEU A 124 41.37 3.81 -2.52
N GLU A 125 42.62 3.55 -2.10
CA GLU A 125 43.26 2.24 -2.32
C GLU A 125 42.46 1.10 -1.63
N ILE A 126 42.03 1.30 -0.40
CA ILE A 126 41.18 0.33 0.30
C ILE A 126 39.86 0.12 -0.45
N LEU A 127 39.21 1.19 -0.92
CA LEU A 127 37.96 1.11 -1.66
C LEU A 127 38.11 0.44 -3.02
N LYS A 128 39.20 0.64 -3.76
CA LYS A 128 39.51 -0.10 -5.00
C LYS A 128 39.63 -1.60 -4.76
N GLY A 129 40.31 -1.98 -3.67
CA GLY A 129 40.35 -3.38 -3.24
C GLY A 129 38.95 -3.97 -2.93
N ARG A 130 38.15 -3.20 -2.19
CA ARG A 130 36.75 -3.58 -1.89
C ARG A 130 35.88 -3.64 -3.15
N GLU A 131 36.04 -2.72 -4.08
CA GLU A 131 35.32 -2.73 -5.36
C GLU A 131 35.57 -4.03 -6.13
N THR A 132 36.84 -4.44 -6.21
CA THR A 132 37.23 -5.70 -6.88
C THR A 132 36.53 -6.91 -6.25
N GLU A 133 36.51 -6.99 -4.92
CA GLU A 133 35.82 -8.05 -4.19
C GLU A 133 34.29 -7.99 -4.40
N GLN A 134 33.67 -6.79 -4.31
CA GLN A 134 32.25 -6.63 -4.54
C GLN A 134 31.84 -6.93 -5.99
N LYS A 135 32.70 -6.65 -6.98
CA LYS A 135 32.50 -7.09 -8.37
C LYS A 135 32.47 -8.61 -8.48
N ARG A 136 33.38 -9.31 -7.78
CA ARG A 136 33.41 -10.79 -7.72
C ARG A 136 32.11 -11.36 -7.13
N GLU A 137 31.66 -10.81 -6.00
CA GLU A 137 30.42 -11.23 -5.34
C GLU A 137 29.16 -10.90 -6.18
N ALA A 138 29.14 -9.75 -6.84
CA ALA A 138 28.04 -9.37 -7.72
C ALA A 138 27.96 -10.29 -8.96
N ARG A 139 29.12 -10.70 -9.53
CA ARG A 139 29.17 -11.69 -10.62
C ARG A 139 28.61 -13.04 -10.18
N ALA A 140 28.97 -13.52 -9.00
CA ALA A 140 28.43 -14.77 -8.44
C ALA A 140 26.89 -14.69 -8.26
N ALA A 141 26.41 -13.58 -7.70
CA ALA A 141 24.96 -13.38 -7.51
C ALA A 141 24.20 -13.26 -8.85
N LEU A 142 24.82 -12.69 -9.88
CA LEU A 142 24.26 -12.59 -11.22
C LEU A 142 24.19 -13.97 -11.92
N ALA A 143 25.20 -14.83 -11.72
CA ALA A 143 25.22 -16.20 -12.24
C ALA A 143 24.12 -17.07 -11.59
N GLU A 144 23.86 -16.88 -10.29
CA GLU A 144 22.80 -17.60 -9.56
C GLU A 144 21.39 -17.05 -9.83
N PHE A 145 21.26 -15.92 -10.49
CA PHE A 145 19.96 -15.29 -10.73
C PHE A 145 19.13 -16.10 -11.72
N ASP A 146 17.98 -16.63 -11.27
CA ASP A 146 17.09 -17.47 -12.10
C ASP A 146 16.36 -16.63 -13.15
N ARG A 147 17.01 -16.45 -14.30
CA ARG A 147 16.47 -15.72 -15.45
C ARG A 147 15.24 -16.42 -16.06
N LYS A 148 15.15 -17.76 -15.97
CA LYS A 148 14.02 -18.55 -16.49
C LYS A 148 12.75 -18.24 -15.69
N GLN A 149 12.83 -18.36 -14.39
CA GLN A 149 11.73 -18.03 -13.49
C GLN A 149 11.34 -16.54 -13.58
N TRP A 150 12.33 -15.65 -13.68
CA TRP A 150 12.06 -14.21 -13.85
C TRP A 150 11.32 -13.92 -15.17
N ARG A 151 11.66 -14.60 -16.25
CA ARG A 151 10.97 -14.50 -17.56
C ARG A 151 9.52 -14.96 -17.45
N GLN A 152 9.23 -16.01 -16.67
CA GLN A 152 7.87 -16.47 -16.40
C GLN A 152 7.05 -15.38 -15.69
N TRP A 153 7.56 -14.81 -14.59
CA TRP A 153 6.90 -13.72 -13.88
C TRP A 153 6.71 -12.48 -14.75
N SER A 154 7.64 -12.18 -15.64
CA SER A 154 7.52 -11.04 -16.55
C SER A 154 6.38 -11.17 -17.56
N ARG A 155 5.83 -12.38 -17.75
CA ARG A 155 4.64 -12.63 -18.57
C ARG A 155 3.35 -12.63 -17.74
N SER A 156 3.35 -13.24 -16.57
CA SER A 156 2.14 -13.44 -15.74
C SER A 156 1.77 -12.21 -14.90
N LEU A 157 2.73 -11.61 -14.18
CA LEU A 157 2.46 -10.56 -13.20
C LEU A 157 1.95 -9.23 -13.82
N PRO A 158 2.41 -8.77 -15.00
CA PRO A 158 1.83 -7.58 -15.64
C PRO A 158 0.34 -7.73 -15.96
N LEU A 159 -0.12 -8.91 -16.36
CA LEU A 159 -1.53 -9.19 -16.61
C LEU A 159 -2.39 -9.05 -15.35
N ARG A 160 -1.84 -9.41 -14.20
CA ARG A 160 -2.50 -9.21 -12.90
C ARG A 160 -2.50 -7.74 -12.50
N ALA A 161 -1.38 -7.04 -12.66
CA ALA A 161 -1.30 -5.60 -12.39
C ALA A 161 -2.29 -4.79 -13.22
N ALA A 162 -2.50 -5.16 -14.50
CA ALA A 162 -3.42 -4.49 -15.41
C ALA A 162 -4.90 -4.56 -15.00
N ARG A 163 -5.28 -5.45 -14.05
CA ARG A 163 -6.64 -5.52 -13.50
C ARG A 163 -7.01 -4.30 -12.67
N ILE A 164 -6.02 -3.55 -12.19
CA ILE A 164 -6.24 -2.34 -11.39
C ILE A 164 -5.73 -1.14 -12.18
N ARG A 165 -6.64 -0.23 -12.52
CA ARG A 165 -6.30 0.95 -13.34
C ARG A 165 -5.29 1.85 -12.62
N PRO A 166 -4.16 2.22 -13.26
CA PRO A 166 -3.27 3.25 -12.74
C PRO A 166 -4.02 4.57 -12.48
N GLY A 167 -3.60 5.31 -11.46
CA GLY A 167 -4.28 6.54 -11.03
C GLY A 167 -5.59 6.35 -10.27
N SER A 168 -6.01 5.09 -10.04
CA SER A 168 -7.24 4.80 -9.31
C SER A 168 -7.17 5.23 -7.84
N ALA A 169 -8.35 5.44 -7.23
CA ALA A 169 -8.47 5.80 -5.81
C ALA A 169 -7.73 4.82 -4.89
N VAL A 170 -7.68 3.53 -5.24
CA VAL A 170 -7.00 2.49 -4.44
C VAL A 170 -5.49 2.75 -4.36
N PHE A 171 -4.86 3.12 -5.47
CA PHE A 171 -3.44 3.48 -5.46
C PHE A 171 -3.18 4.82 -4.78
N LYS A 172 -4.11 5.78 -4.87
CA LYS A 172 -4.04 7.05 -4.10
C LYS A 172 -4.14 6.78 -2.60
N HIS A 173 -4.96 5.83 -2.17
CA HIS A 173 -5.03 5.40 -0.77
C HIS A 173 -3.73 4.76 -0.30
N LEU A 174 -3.12 3.89 -1.11
CA LEU A 174 -1.82 3.30 -0.80
C LEU A 174 -0.72 4.37 -0.72
N ALA A 175 -0.74 5.35 -1.62
CA ALA A 175 0.17 6.50 -1.56
C ALA A 175 -0.05 7.32 -0.28
N LEU A 176 -1.29 7.52 0.15
CA LEU A 176 -1.61 8.20 1.40
C LEU A 176 -1.04 7.46 2.62
N GLU A 177 -1.14 6.13 2.67
CA GLU A 177 -0.50 5.32 3.73
C GLU A 177 1.01 5.54 3.77
N ARG A 178 1.68 5.55 2.60
CA ARG A 178 3.13 5.76 2.50
C ARG A 178 3.51 7.21 2.83
N TRP A 179 2.69 8.17 2.42
CA TRP A 179 2.86 9.58 2.76
C TRP A 179 2.75 9.78 4.29
N THR A 180 1.72 9.22 4.94
CA THR A 180 1.53 9.32 6.39
C THR A 180 2.73 8.75 7.15
N ALA A 181 3.16 7.54 6.82
CA ALA A 181 4.33 6.92 7.43
C ALA A 181 5.62 7.75 7.20
N ALA A 182 5.83 8.27 5.99
CA ALA A 182 6.99 9.11 5.69
C ALA A 182 6.93 10.47 6.42
N ARG A 183 5.74 11.05 6.58
CA ARG A 183 5.54 12.30 7.33
C ARG A 183 5.84 12.15 8.82
N GLU A 184 5.46 11.03 9.42
CA GLU A 184 5.83 10.72 10.81
C GLU A 184 7.36 10.59 10.98
N LEU A 185 8.02 9.92 10.04
CA LEU A 185 9.48 9.80 10.02
C LEU A 185 10.16 11.16 9.81
N HIS A 186 9.60 12.05 8.99
CA HIS A 186 10.07 13.42 8.81
C HIS A 186 10.03 14.21 10.13
N VAL A 187 8.90 14.19 10.84
CA VAL A 187 8.79 14.87 12.13
C VAL A 187 9.82 14.34 13.14
N ARG A 188 10.00 13.02 13.17
CA ARG A 188 10.98 12.37 14.03
C ARG A 188 12.42 12.76 13.65
N ALA A 189 12.76 12.79 12.37
CA ALA A 189 14.10 13.12 11.90
C ALA A 189 14.46 14.58 12.21
N LEU A 190 13.54 15.52 12.04
CA LEU A 190 13.79 16.93 12.38
C LEU A 190 13.91 17.17 13.88
N ARG A 191 13.22 16.36 14.72
CA ARG A 191 13.34 16.44 16.18
C ARG A 191 14.64 15.83 16.69
N ASN A 192 14.95 14.61 16.27
CA ASN A 192 16.08 13.84 16.83
C ASN A 192 17.40 14.15 16.15
N ARG A 193 17.40 14.62 14.91
CA ARG A 193 18.57 14.97 14.07
C ARG A 193 19.65 13.88 13.99
N SER A 194 19.33 12.64 14.40
CA SER A 194 20.26 11.52 14.36
C SER A 194 20.42 10.93 12.96
N GLN A 195 21.57 10.32 12.69
CA GLN A 195 21.86 9.59 11.46
C GLN A 195 20.79 8.52 11.17
N VAL A 196 20.42 7.73 12.18
CA VAL A 196 19.39 6.68 12.07
C VAL A 196 18.02 7.27 11.68
N ALA A 197 17.67 8.44 12.25
CA ALA A 197 16.39 9.09 11.95
C ALA A 197 16.32 9.58 10.49
N PHE A 198 17.40 10.18 9.96
CA PHE A 198 17.47 10.58 8.54
C PHE A 198 17.51 9.38 7.61
N HIS A 199 18.21 8.32 7.97
CA HIS A 199 18.21 7.08 7.19
C HIS A 199 16.81 6.46 7.07
N THR A 200 16.06 6.37 8.19
CA THR A 200 14.69 5.85 8.18
C THR A 200 13.74 6.75 7.38
N LEU A 201 13.90 8.08 7.48
CA LEU A 201 13.15 9.04 6.66
C LEU A 201 13.44 8.85 5.16
N ARG A 202 14.71 8.70 4.77
CA ARG A 202 15.09 8.38 3.38
C ARG A 202 14.35 7.15 2.84
N ILE A 203 14.27 6.09 3.64
CA ILE A 203 13.53 4.87 3.28
C ILE A 203 12.02 5.17 3.14
N GLY A 204 11.44 5.98 4.03
CA GLY A 204 10.03 6.39 3.98
C GLY A 204 9.70 7.15 2.70
N ILE A 205 10.48 8.17 2.36
CA ILE A 205 10.31 8.97 1.12
C ILE A 205 10.50 8.09 -0.12
N LYS A 206 11.49 7.20 -0.14
CA LYS A 206 11.66 6.24 -1.25
C LYS A 206 10.40 5.39 -1.46
N ARG A 207 9.81 4.85 -0.39
CA ARG A 207 8.58 4.04 -0.48
C ARG A 207 7.41 4.86 -1.01
N PHE A 208 7.23 6.09 -0.56
CA PHE A 208 6.21 6.99 -1.06
C PHE A 208 6.42 7.31 -2.55
N ARG A 209 7.63 7.77 -2.92
CA ARG A 209 7.99 8.08 -4.31
C ARG A 209 7.69 6.91 -5.25
N TYR A 210 8.06 5.68 -4.87
CA TYR A 210 7.87 4.52 -5.76
C TYR A 210 6.40 4.16 -5.97
N ILE A 211 5.52 4.40 -5.01
CA ILE A 211 4.08 4.23 -5.24
C ILE A 211 3.59 5.29 -6.23
N VAL A 212 4.02 6.54 -6.08
CA VAL A 212 3.68 7.62 -7.02
C VAL A 212 4.19 7.29 -8.43
N GLU A 213 5.47 6.92 -8.56
CA GLU A 213 6.13 6.61 -9.84
C GLU A 213 5.47 5.43 -10.57
N ASN A 214 5.11 4.36 -9.85
CA ASN A 214 4.59 3.15 -10.49
C ASN A 214 3.10 3.19 -10.78
N PHE A 215 2.30 3.93 -9.99
CA PHE A 215 0.85 3.76 -10.00
C PHE A 215 0.05 5.05 -10.20
N LEU A 216 0.66 6.22 -10.06
CA LEU A 216 -0.04 7.52 -10.09
C LEU A 216 0.54 8.44 -11.18
N PRO A 217 0.23 8.20 -12.46
CA PRO A 217 0.85 8.93 -13.57
C PRO A 217 0.68 10.45 -13.52
N ALA A 218 -0.50 10.93 -13.10
CA ALA A 218 -0.78 12.37 -13.00
C ALA A 218 0.03 13.03 -11.88
N GLU A 219 0.02 12.42 -10.69
CA GLU A 219 0.78 12.87 -9.53
C GLU A 219 2.29 12.73 -9.79
N HIS A 220 2.72 11.69 -10.48
CA HIS A 220 4.12 11.53 -10.88
C HIS A 220 4.58 12.67 -11.79
N LYS A 221 3.78 13.02 -12.79
CA LYS A 221 4.09 14.17 -13.65
C LYS A 221 4.25 15.47 -12.86
N ALA A 222 3.42 15.68 -11.85
CA ALA A 222 3.44 16.89 -11.04
C ALA A 222 4.54 16.90 -9.96
N TRP A 223 4.89 15.73 -9.36
CA TRP A 223 5.71 15.67 -8.15
C TRP A 223 7.09 15.02 -8.36
N SER A 224 7.38 14.48 -9.56
CA SER A 224 8.58 13.67 -9.79
C SER A 224 9.88 14.39 -9.47
N ASN A 225 9.99 15.67 -9.85
CA ASN A 225 11.21 16.46 -9.64
C ASN A 225 11.44 16.70 -8.15
N ASP A 226 10.42 17.12 -7.42
CA ASP A 226 10.51 17.38 -5.99
C ASP A 226 10.78 16.11 -5.20
N LEU A 227 10.06 15.02 -5.50
CA LEU A 227 10.29 13.73 -4.86
C LEU A 227 11.68 13.17 -5.14
N LYS A 228 12.20 13.35 -6.35
CA LYS A 228 13.56 12.97 -6.71
C LYS A 228 14.55 13.81 -5.92
N HIS A 229 14.41 15.12 -5.95
CA HIS A 229 15.31 16.05 -5.26
C HIS A 229 15.39 15.78 -3.75
N MET A 230 14.23 15.62 -3.08
CA MET A 230 14.20 15.28 -1.64
C MET A 230 14.85 13.92 -1.34
N GLN A 231 14.67 12.94 -2.23
CA GLN A 231 15.32 11.65 -2.09
C GLN A 231 16.84 11.73 -2.30
N ASP A 232 17.28 12.54 -3.25
CA ASP A 232 18.69 12.70 -3.58
C ASP A 232 19.42 13.42 -2.42
N LEU A 233 18.87 14.50 -1.87
CA LEU A 233 19.42 15.18 -0.68
C LEU A 233 19.59 14.21 0.51
N LEU A 234 18.56 13.43 0.83
CA LEU A 234 18.64 12.44 1.90
C LEU A 234 19.54 11.23 1.53
N GLY A 235 19.72 10.98 0.23
CA GLY A 235 20.68 10.02 -0.30
C GLY A 235 22.09 10.46 0.02
N GLU A 236 22.44 11.68 -0.36
CA GLU A 236 23.75 12.27 -0.13
C GLU A 236 24.09 12.40 1.36
N VAL A 237 23.12 12.78 2.21
CA VAL A 237 23.30 12.75 3.69
C VAL A 237 23.71 11.35 4.17
N HIS A 238 23.04 10.31 3.68
CA HIS A 238 23.36 8.93 4.05
C HIS A 238 24.75 8.50 3.52
N ASP A 239 25.06 8.87 2.30
CA ASP A 239 26.32 8.49 1.64
C ASP A 239 27.52 9.15 2.36
N LEU A 240 27.39 10.40 2.82
CA LEU A 240 28.36 11.08 3.67
C LEU A 240 28.51 10.41 5.05
N ASP A 241 27.39 10.01 5.66
CA ASP A 241 27.41 9.26 6.93
C ASP A 241 28.13 7.92 6.80
N VAL A 242 27.94 7.20 5.67
CA VAL A 242 28.61 5.92 5.37
C VAL A 242 30.09 6.14 5.08
N LEU A 243 30.44 7.17 4.31
CA LEU A 243 31.84 7.52 4.02
C LEU A 243 32.62 7.79 5.31
N TRP A 244 32.06 8.63 6.21
CA TRP A 244 32.68 8.92 7.50
C TRP A 244 32.88 7.66 8.36
N ALA A 245 31.83 6.83 8.50
CA ALA A 245 31.93 5.59 9.25
C ALA A 245 32.96 4.62 8.66
N THR A 246 33.07 4.58 7.33
CA THR A 246 34.06 3.73 6.64
C THR A 246 35.48 4.23 6.85
N ALA A 247 35.71 5.54 6.74
CA ALA A 247 37.02 6.16 6.97
C ALA A 247 37.52 5.89 8.40
N LEU A 248 36.64 6.02 9.41
CA LEU A 248 36.96 5.68 10.78
C LEU A 248 37.28 4.18 10.97
N ALA A 249 36.46 3.30 10.39
CA ALA A 249 36.65 1.85 10.51
C ALA A 249 37.93 1.34 9.81
N CYS A 250 38.40 2.07 8.78
CA CYS A 250 39.63 1.75 8.07
C CYS A 250 40.89 2.39 8.68
N HIS A 251 40.74 3.19 9.75
CA HIS A 251 41.84 3.87 10.45
C HIS A 251 42.75 4.67 9.49
N VAL A 252 42.18 5.41 8.53
CA VAL A 252 42.92 6.07 7.44
C VAL A 252 43.57 7.38 7.88
N PHE A 253 43.25 7.93 9.02
CA PHE A 253 43.73 9.23 9.47
C PHE A 253 45.09 9.10 10.13
N PRO A 254 46.13 9.80 9.63
CA PRO A 254 47.47 9.76 10.22
C PRO A 254 47.53 10.43 11.59
N ASP A 255 46.70 11.44 11.82
CA ASP A 255 46.64 12.22 13.05
C ASP A 255 45.25 12.76 13.34
N GLU A 256 45.10 13.36 14.53
CA GLU A 256 43.82 13.93 14.99
C GLU A 256 43.45 15.22 14.21
N ALA A 257 44.39 15.96 13.68
CA ALA A 257 44.15 17.17 12.91
C ALA A 257 43.48 16.82 11.55
N SER A 258 44.02 15.82 10.84
CA SER A 258 43.46 15.28 9.62
C SER A 258 42.02 14.75 9.87
N ARG A 259 41.85 13.98 10.93
CA ARG A 259 40.52 13.46 11.32
C ARG A 259 39.50 14.57 11.58
N LYS A 260 39.88 15.63 12.29
CA LYS A 260 39.02 16.78 12.58
C LYS A 260 38.70 17.57 11.29
N SER A 261 39.65 17.76 10.42
CA SER A 261 39.42 18.44 9.14
C SER A 261 38.42 17.72 8.27
N TRP A 262 38.56 16.41 8.09
CA TRP A 262 37.60 15.58 7.35
C TRP A 262 36.23 15.61 7.97
N HIS A 263 36.14 15.48 9.30
CA HIS A 263 34.87 15.55 10.02
C HIS A 263 34.16 16.88 9.79
N ALA A 264 34.89 17.99 9.84
CA ALA A 264 34.33 19.32 9.61
C ALA A 264 33.77 19.46 8.19
N GLN A 265 34.50 19.04 7.15
CA GLN A 265 34.02 19.07 5.77
C GLN A 265 32.77 18.19 5.54
N ILE A 266 32.80 16.96 6.05
CA ILE A 266 31.66 16.05 5.92
C ILE A 266 30.43 16.62 6.66
N LEU A 267 30.61 17.20 7.84
CA LEU A 267 29.55 17.79 8.64
C LEU A 267 28.96 19.04 7.97
N GLU A 268 29.79 19.88 7.36
CA GLU A 268 29.36 21.05 6.60
C GLU A 268 28.49 20.63 5.40
N GLU A 269 28.99 19.71 4.56
CA GLU A 269 28.25 19.20 3.42
C GLU A 269 26.94 18.52 3.81
N ARG A 270 26.98 17.73 4.88
CA ARG A 270 25.78 17.10 5.44
C ARG A 270 24.76 18.12 5.92
N THR A 271 25.21 19.15 6.62
CA THR A 271 24.35 20.22 7.18
C THR A 271 23.72 21.02 6.05
N ARG A 272 24.45 21.34 5.01
CA ARG A 272 23.94 22.04 3.82
C ARG A 272 22.76 21.29 3.21
N ARG A 273 22.86 19.97 2.99
CA ARG A 273 21.78 19.16 2.43
C ARG A 273 20.57 19.05 3.34
N ILE A 274 20.80 18.93 4.62
CA ILE A 274 19.70 18.91 5.60
C ILE A 274 18.97 20.26 5.63
N ASN A 275 19.66 21.37 5.55
CA ASN A 275 19.05 22.70 5.49
C ASN A 275 18.23 22.89 4.22
N GLU A 276 18.79 22.53 3.06
CA GLU A 276 18.07 22.56 1.78
C GLU A 276 16.80 21.66 1.81
N TYR A 277 16.90 20.46 2.38
CA TYR A 277 15.75 19.61 2.62
C TYR A 277 14.69 20.31 3.51
N ARG A 278 15.12 20.99 4.58
CA ARG A 278 14.21 21.68 5.52
C ARG A 278 13.50 22.86 4.85
N GLU A 279 14.19 23.65 4.05
CA GLU A 279 13.61 24.79 3.32
C GLU A 279 12.40 24.36 2.47
N LYS A 280 12.48 23.21 1.81
CA LYS A 280 11.39 22.68 0.97
C LYS A 280 10.30 21.94 1.74
N THR A 281 10.57 21.49 2.97
CA THR A 281 9.70 20.54 3.69
C THR A 281 9.10 21.08 4.98
N VAL A 282 9.47 22.29 5.41
CA VAL A 282 8.95 22.95 6.61
C VAL A 282 8.14 24.19 6.22
N GLY A 283 7.08 24.45 6.96
CA GLY A 283 6.20 25.61 6.73
C GLY A 283 4.88 25.28 6.02
N PRO A 284 4.02 26.30 5.86
CA PRO A 284 2.68 26.13 5.29
C PRO A 284 2.70 25.73 3.81
N ASP A 285 3.70 26.19 3.05
CA ASP A 285 3.85 25.91 1.61
C ASP A 285 4.78 24.71 1.34
N SER A 286 5.00 23.86 2.35
CA SER A 286 5.92 22.73 2.24
C SER A 286 5.43 21.68 1.23
N LEU A 287 6.36 20.97 0.63
CA LEU A 287 6.07 19.84 -0.25
C LEU A 287 5.15 18.79 0.39
N TRP A 288 5.22 18.63 1.71
CA TRP A 288 4.31 17.73 2.43
C TRP A 288 2.84 18.17 2.32
N VAL A 289 2.56 19.47 2.33
CA VAL A 289 1.21 20.02 2.14
C VAL A 289 0.77 19.83 0.69
N ALA A 290 1.63 20.18 -0.26
CA ALA A 290 1.35 20.03 -1.70
C ALA A 290 1.05 18.57 -2.07
N TRP A 291 1.85 17.61 -1.61
CA TRP A 291 1.60 16.19 -1.87
C TRP A 291 0.32 15.68 -1.18
N ARG A 292 0.03 16.18 0.02
CA ARG A 292 -1.18 15.78 0.76
C ARG A 292 -2.47 16.19 0.03
N ALA A 293 -2.47 17.35 -0.62
CA ALA A 293 -3.64 17.89 -1.33
C ALA A 293 -4.13 16.99 -2.48
N GLY A 294 -3.21 16.26 -3.15
CA GLY A 294 -3.55 15.33 -4.24
C GLY A 294 -4.01 13.93 -3.80
N LEU A 295 -4.06 13.66 -2.49
CA LEU A 295 -4.41 12.35 -1.92
C LEU A 295 -5.81 12.37 -1.28
N PRO A 296 -6.47 11.19 -1.07
CA PRO A 296 -7.81 11.12 -0.49
C PRO A 296 -7.95 11.86 0.83
N GLN A 297 -9.10 12.51 1.04
CA GLN A 297 -9.39 13.34 2.22
C GLN A 297 -10.73 12.96 2.87
N GLY A 298 -10.87 13.21 4.17
CA GLY A 298 -12.10 13.03 4.91
C GLY A 298 -12.73 11.64 4.69
N LYS A 299 -14.02 11.59 4.41
CA LYS A 299 -14.78 10.35 4.17
C LYS A 299 -14.28 9.52 2.96
N GLN A 300 -13.53 10.14 2.03
CA GLN A 300 -12.96 9.41 0.89
C GLN A 300 -11.92 8.38 1.34
N ILE A 301 -11.24 8.59 2.46
CA ILE A 301 -10.21 7.67 2.96
C ILE A 301 -10.87 6.33 3.30
N GLU A 302 -11.94 6.34 4.10
CA GLU A 302 -12.66 5.13 4.52
C GLU A 302 -13.33 4.41 3.34
N ALA A 303 -13.99 5.17 2.46
CA ALA A 303 -14.60 4.63 1.24
C ALA A 303 -13.56 3.92 0.35
N THR A 304 -12.37 4.51 0.22
CA THR A 304 -11.30 3.93 -0.60
C THR A 304 -10.63 2.74 0.08
N ALA A 305 -10.51 2.76 1.41
CA ALA A 305 -10.08 1.60 2.19
C ALA A 305 -11.01 0.40 1.94
N THR A 306 -12.32 0.61 1.97
CA THR A 306 -13.32 -0.42 1.65
C THR A 306 -13.15 -0.95 0.23
N LEU A 307 -12.96 -0.06 -0.75
CA LEU A 307 -12.72 -0.48 -2.14
C LEU A 307 -11.46 -1.34 -2.29
N ARG A 308 -10.39 -0.99 -1.58
CA ARG A 308 -9.15 -1.78 -1.57
C ARG A 308 -9.36 -3.17 -0.99
N MET A 309 -10.12 -3.29 0.11
CA MET A 309 -10.45 -4.58 0.70
C MET A 309 -11.35 -5.43 -0.20
N LYS A 310 -12.26 -4.80 -0.96
CA LYS A 310 -13.03 -5.50 -2.01
C LYS A 310 -12.14 -6.11 -3.09
N LEU A 311 -11.10 -5.40 -3.55
CA LEU A 311 -10.16 -5.94 -4.53
C LEU A 311 -9.37 -7.13 -3.98
N TRP A 312 -8.93 -7.03 -2.73
CA TRP A 312 -8.25 -8.12 -2.05
C TRP A 312 -9.16 -9.36 -1.89
N ALA A 313 -10.41 -9.15 -1.46
CA ALA A 313 -11.39 -10.21 -1.33
C ALA A 313 -11.70 -10.87 -2.68
N LYS A 314 -11.94 -10.08 -3.72
CA LYS A 314 -12.20 -10.57 -5.08
C LYS A 314 -11.06 -11.42 -5.67
N ALA A 315 -9.83 -11.22 -5.20
CA ALA A 315 -8.69 -12.03 -5.62
C ALA A 315 -8.62 -13.39 -4.89
N LEU A 316 -9.29 -13.53 -3.73
CA LEU A 316 -9.31 -14.73 -2.89
C LEU A 316 -10.61 -15.53 -2.98
N ASP A 317 -11.74 -14.83 -3.06
CA ASP A 317 -13.06 -15.44 -3.09
C ASP A 317 -13.42 -15.85 -4.52
N PRO A 318 -13.58 -17.16 -4.81
CA PRO A 318 -13.90 -17.66 -6.15
C PRO A 318 -15.30 -17.24 -6.62
N ASP A 319 -16.23 -16.93 -5.70
CA ASP A 319 -17.58 -16.42 -5.99
C ASP A 319 -17.84 -15.10 -5.24
N PHE A 320 -17.03 -14.10 -5.52
CA PHE A 320 -17.17 -12.78 -4.89
C PHE A 320 -18.51 -12.10 -5.19
N ALA A 321 -19.21 -12.49 -6.26
CA ALA A 321 -20.55 -12.00 -6.56
C ALA A 321 -21.57 -12.41 -5.48
N HIS A 322 -21.45 -13.64 -4.92
CA HIS A 322 -22.19 -14.08 -3.74
C HIS A 322 -21.91 -13.16 -2.54
N SER A 323 -20.65 -12.91 -2.21
CA SER A 323 -20.28 -12.05 -1.10
C SER A 323 -20.81 -10.62 -1.24
N GLU A 324 -20.87 -10.05 -2.46
CA GLU A 324 -21.50 -8.75 -2.72
C GLU A 324 -23.02 -8.77 -2.50
N ARG A 325 -23.71 -9.84 -2.91
CA ARG A 325 -25.15 -10.01 -2.66
C ARG A 325 -25.45 -10.17 -1.18
N VAL A 326 -24.70 -11.03 -0.48
CA VAL A 326 -24.81 -11.22 0.97
C VAL A 326 -24.55 -9.91 1.71
N SER A 327 -23.57 -9.13 1.31
CA SER A 327 -23.29 -7.81 1.91
C SER A 327 -24.48 -6.86 1.79
N ARG A 328 -25.13 -6.80 0.62
CA ARG A 328 -26.33 -5.98 0.42
C ARG A 328 -27.49 -6.45 1.30
N LEU A 329 -27.79 -7.75 1.31
CA LEU A 329 -28.86 -8.33 2.12
C LEU A 329 -28.62 -8.15 3.62
N ALA A 330 -27.37 -8.28 4.07
CA ALA A 330 -26.99 -8.04 5.46
C ALA A 330 -27.24 -6.58 5.88
N LEU A 331 -26.92 -5.63 5.00
CA LEU A 331 -27.17 -4.21 5.26
C LEU A 331 -28.66 -3.87 5.24
N ASP A 332 -29.44 -4.46 4.32
CA ASP A 332 -30.91 -4.32 4.32
C ASP A 332 -31.51 -4.79 5.65
N LEU A 333 -31.08 -5.95 6.16
CA LEU A 333 -31.50 -6.48 7.46
C LEU A 333 -31.07 -5.57 8.61
N TYR A 334 -29.82 -5.14 8.62
CA TYR A 334 -29.26 -4.26 9.64
C TYR A 334 -30.06 -2.95 9.73
N ASP A 335 -30.16 -2.26 8.60
CA ASP A 335 -30.85 -0.96 8.51
C ASP A 335 -32.32 -1.08 8.92
N GLY A 336 -33.00 -2.17 8.52
CA GLY A 336 -34.38 -2.45 8.92
C GLY A 336 -34.51 -2.72 10.42
N LEU A 337 -33.63 -3.53 11.02
CA LEU A 337 -33.66 -3.86 12.46
C LEU A 337 -33.37 -2.64 13.34
N VAL A 338 -32.47 -1.78 12.92
CA VAL A 338 -32.17 -0.50 13.60
C VAL A 338 -33.35 0.46 13.47
N ALA A 339 -33.93 0.59 12.28
CA ALA A 339 -35.06 1.48 12.03
C ALA A 339 -36.32 1.15 12.89
N VAL A 340 -36.58 -0.14 13.12
CA VAL A 340 -37.70 -0.56 14.01
C VAL A 340 -37.28 -0.62 15.49
N GLY A 341 -36.05 -0.23 15.84
CA GLY A 341 -35.57 -0.14 17.22
C GLY A 341 -35.29 -1.47 17.91
N LEU A 342 -35.19 -2.58 17.15
CA LEU A 342 -34.87 -3.90 17.67
C LEU A 342 -33.40 -4.10 17.99
N LEU A 343 -32.54 -3.39 17.28
CA LEU A 343 -31.10 -3.31 17.56
C LEU A 343 -30.73 -1.87 17.88
N GLN A 344 -29.92 -1.70 18.91
CA GLN A 344 -29.40 -0.42 19.32
C GLN A 344 -27.89 -0.55 19.54
N PHE A 345 -27.12 0.33 18.90
CA PHE A 345 -25.67 0.38 18.99
C PHE A 345 -25.26 1.76 19.49
N ALA A 346 -24.25 1.81 20.34
CA ALA A 346 -23.66 3.09 20.77
C ALA A 346 -23.09 3.88 19.56
N ASN A 347 -22.57 3.16 18.57
CA ASN A 347 -22.16 3.70 17.29
C ASN A 347 -22.71 2.81 16.16
N ALA A 348 -23.85 3.22 15.59
CA ALA A 348 -24.55 2.45 14.56
C ALA A 348 -23.74 2.40 13.24
N ASP A 349 -23.09 3.50 12.85
CA ASP A 349 -22.28 3.57 11.62
C ASP A 349 -21.09 2.61 11.69
N GLU A 350 -20.46 2.52 12.86
CA GLU A 350 -19.36 1.59 13.10
C GLU A 350 -19.79 0.13 13.01
N ALA A 351 -20.88 -0.23 13.64
CA ALA A 351 -21.43 -1.58 13.60
C ALA A 351 -21.82 -1.95 12.16
N ARG A 352 -22.44 -1.02 11.44
CA ARG A 352 -22.82 -1.18 10.03
C ARG A 352 -21.61 -1.40 9.13
N SER A 353 -20.55 -0.58 9.30
CA SER A 353 -19.30 -0.73 8.54
C SER A 353 -18.62 -2.07 8.83
N SER A 354 -18.58 -2.50 10.11
CA SER A 354 -18.03 -3.81 10.50
C SER A 354 -18.81 -4.98 9.87
N LEU A 355 -20.13 -4.89 9.81
CA LEU A 355 -20.97 -5.90 9.16
C LEU A 355 -20.71 -5.95 7.65
N GLN A 356 -20.64 -4.79 6.99
CA GLN A 356 -20.35 -4.70 5.57
C GLN A 356 -19.01 -5.36 5.22
N ILE A 357 -17.98 -5.05 5.99
CA ILE A 357 -16.64 -5.63 5.83
C ILE A 357 -16.69 -7.14 6.04
N ALA A 358 -17.34 -7.60 7.13
CA ALA A 358 -17.49 -9.02 7.42
C ALA A 358 -18.19 -9.76 6.27
N ALA A 359 -19.28 -9.21 5.76
CA ALA A 359 -20.05 -9.80 4.67
C ALA A 359 -19.27 -9.86 3.34
N LEU A 360 -18.44 -8.85 3.05
CA LEU A 360 -17.59 -8.86 1.86
C LEU A 360 -16.40 -9.83 1.95
N LEU A 361 -16.00 -10.20 3.17
CA LEU A 361 -14.80 -10.99 3.42
C LEU A 361 -15.07 -12.39 3.96
N HIS A 362 -16.34 -12.78 4.16
CA HIS A 362 -16.68 -14.01 4.88
C HIS A 362 -16.18 -15.28 4.17
N ASP A 363 -16.05 -15.24 2.86
CA ASP A 363 -15.69 -16.36 2.00
C ASP A 363 -14.26 -16.33 1.44
N VAL A 364 -13.42 -15.36 1.82
CA VAL A 364 -12.02 -15.28 1.34
C VAL A 364 -11.19 -16.54 1.68
N GLY A 365 -11.58 -17.29 2.71
CA GLY A 365 -10.96 -18.54 3.09
C GLY A 365 -11.23 -19.70 2.12
N LYS A 366 -12.21 -19.58 1.21
CA LYS A 366 -12.44 -20.55 0.13
C LYS A 366 -11.25 -20.65 -0.84
N SER A 367 -10.38 -19.63 -0.87
CA SER A 367 -9.10 -19.69 -1.59
C SER A 367 -8.19 -20.85 -1.18
N GLU A 368 -8.32 -21.35 0.05
CA GLU A 368 -7.54 -22.48 0.58
C GLU A 368 -8.36 -23.78 0.67
N GLY A 369 -9.65 -23.72 0.34
CA GLY A 369 -10.56 -24.89 0.33
C GLY A 369 -11.90 -24.62 1.00
N ASN A 370 -12.91 -25.39 0.61
CA ASN A 370 -14.28 -25.19 1.11
C ASN A 370 -14.47 -25.65 2.57
N LYS A 371 -13.78 -26.72 3.00
CA LYS A 371 -13.97 -27.28 4.36
C LYS A 371 -13.33 -26.37 5.40
N GLY A 372 -14.17 -25.83 6.28
CA GLY A 372 -13.70 -24.96 7.36
C GLY A 372 -13.27 -23.56 6.91
N HIS A 373 -13.62 -23.13 5.68
CA HIS A 373 -13.28 -21.81 5.11
C HIS A 373 -13.56 -20.63 6.05
N HIS A 374 -14.62 -20.70 6.85
CA HIS A 374 -14.95 -19.68 7.85
C HIS A 374 -13.83 -19.47 8.90
N LYS A 375 -13.07 -20.53 9.26
CA LYS A 375 -11.88 -20.42 10.13
C LYS A 375 -10.72 -19.79 9.37
N THR A 376 -10.50 -20.22 8.15
CA THR A 376 -9.47 -19.69 7.27
C THR A 376 -9.73 -18.21 6.95
N SER A 377 -11.00 -17.84 6.67
CA SER A 377 -11.39 -16.42 6.48
C SER A 377 -11.02 -15.58 7.70
N PHE A 378 -11.33 -16.06 8.91
CA PHE A 378 -10.94 -15.37 10.14
C PHE A 378 -9.43 -15.12 10.22
N GLU A 379 -8.60 -16.14 9.97
CA GLU A 379 -7.13 -16.01 10.05
C GLU A 379 -6.59 -15.08 8.96
N LEU A 380 -7.11 -15.15 7.73
CA LEU A 380 -6.71 -14.27 6.64
C LEU A 380 -7.06 -12.81 6.92
N ILE A 381 -8.28 -12.54 7.40
CA ILE A 381 -8.74 -11.17 7.72
C ILE A 381 -7.95 -10.63 8.90
N ARG A 382 -7.78 -11.39 9.97
CA ARG A 382 -7.02 -11.00 11.15
C ARG A 382 -5.55 -10.72 10.85
N GLY A 383 -4.97 -11.49 9.93
CA GLY A 383 -3.58 -11.32 9.49
C GLY A 383 -3.35 -10.19 8.49
N HIS A 384 -4.42 -9.58 7.97
CA HIS A 384 -4.31 -8.44 7.06
C HIS A 384 -3.94 -7.16 7.83
N SER A 385 -3.07 -6.32 7.23
CA SER A 385 -2.77 -5.01 7.81
C SER A 385 -4.00 -4.11 7.78
N ASN A 386 -4.28 -3.42 8.90
CA ASN A 386 -5.42 -2.51 8.97
C ASN A 386 -5.26 -1.36 7.95
N PRO A 387 -6.21 -1.16 7.03
CA PRO A 387 -6.14 -0.06 6.07
C PRO A 387 -6.24 1.30 6.77
N LEU A 388 -5.51 2.28 6.26
CA LEU A 388 -5.62 3.66 6.75
C LEU A 388 -7.08 4.15 6.65
N GLY A 389 -7.56 4.80 7.70
CA GLY A 389 -8.94 5.28 7.81
C GLY A 389 -9.89 4.33 8.54
N TRP A 390 -9.50 3.07 8.73
CA TRP A 390 -10.24 2.16 9.58
C TRP A 390 -9.62 2.08 10.98
N ARG A 391 -10.46 1.94 11.99
CA ARG A 391 -9.99 1.61 13.34
C ARG A 391 -9.62 0.11 13.39
N PRO A 392 -8.57 -0.27 14.13
CA PRO A 392 -8.15 -1.68 14.25
C PRO A 392 -9.30 -2.60 14.71
N GLU A 393 -10.17 -2.10 15.57
CA GLU A 393 -11.33 -2.82 16.13
C GLU A 393 -12.34 -3.23 15.05
N TYR A 394 -12.48 -2.44 13.97
CA TYR A 394 -13.40 -2.75 12.86
C TYR A 394 -13.00 -4.02 12.13
N LEU A 395 -11.71 -4.13 11.78
CA LEU A 395 -11.20 -5.29 11.06
C LEU A 395 -11.24 -6.55 11.94
N LEU A 396 -10.89 -6.43 13.23
CA LEU A 396 -10.96 -7.53 14.18
C LEU A 396 -12.40 -8.00 14.38
N ARG A 397 -13.36 -7.09 14.61
CA ARG A 397 -14.78 -7.41 14.74
C ARG A 397 -15.30 -8.07 13.47
N ALA A 398 -14.96 -7.53 12.29
CA ALA A 398 -15.34 -8.11 11.01
C ALA A 398 -14.78 -9.53 10.83
N ALA A 399 -13.53 -9.78 11.23
CA ALA A 399 -12.94 -11.12 11.20
C ALA A 399 -13.71 -12.10 12.07
N ILE A 400 -14.08 -11.70 13.30
CA ILE A 400 -14.85 -12.55 14.23
C ILE A 400 -16.27 -12.79 13.70
N VAL A 401 -16.95 -11.77 13.18
CA VAL A 401 -18.28 -11.90 12.57
C VAL A 401 -18.22 -12.86 11.37
N ALA A 402 -17.24 -12.69 10.48
CA ALA A 402 -17.00 -13.60 9.37
C ALA A 402 -16.69 -15.03 9.83
N ARG A 403 -16.02 -15.22 10.97
CA ARG A 403 -15.75 -16.55 11.55
C ARG A 403 -17.03 -17.32 11.86
N PHE A 404 -18.11 -16.62 12.21
CA PHE A 404 -19.37 -17.22 12.64
C PHE A 404 -20.50 -17.11 11.60
N HIS A 405 -20.19 -16.79 10.33
CA HIS A 405 -21.21 -16.81 9.26
C HIS A 405 -21.71 -18.23 8.94
N GLY A 406 -20.97 -19.26 9.34
CA GLY A 406 -21.29 -20.66 9.18
C GLY A 406 -20.73 -21.51 10.32
N GLY A 407 -21.08 -22.81 10.37
CA GLY A 407 -20.62 -23.75 11.39
C GLY A 407 -21.22 -23.48 12.77
N ALA A 408 -20.41 -23.65 13.83
CA ALA A 408 -20.86 -23.50 15.21
C ALA A 408 -21.40 -22.12 15.53
N LEU A 409 -22.42 -22.04 16.39
CA LEU A 409 -22.99 -20.79 16.88
C LEU A 409 -21.97 -20.06 17.80
N PRO A 410 -21.95 -18.72 17.78
CA PRO A 410 -21.06 -17.95 18.65
C PRO A 410 -21.41 -18.16 20.13
N SER A 411 -20.41 -18.51 20.94
CA SER A 411 -20.54 -18.73 22.38
C SER A 411 -19.28 -18.23 23.09
N ARG A 412 -19.40 -17.82 24.34
CA ARG A 412 -18.26 -17.43 25.21
C ARG A 412 -17.21 -18.52 25.39
N SER A 413 -17.56 -19.79 25.13
CA SER A 413 -16.61 -20.91 25.16
C SER A 413 -15.56 -20.83 24.02
N HIS A 414 -15.87 -20.12 22.93
CA HIS A 414 -14.92 -19.93 21.84
C HIS A 414 -13.82 -18.95 22.23
N LYS A 415 -12.56 -19.35 22.02
CA LYS A 415 -11.36 -18.54 22.32
C LYS A 415 -11.45 -17.13 21.73
N THR A 416 -11.99 -16.99 20.52
CA THR A 416 -12.13 -15.71 19.80
C THR A 416 -13.12 -14.74 20.43
N LEU A 417 -14.02 -15.22 21.30
CA LEU A 417 -15.06 -14.42 21.94
C LEU A 417 -14.85 -14.24 23.46
N ARG A 418 -13.96 -15.06 24.04
CA ARG A 418 -13.76 -15.11 25.50
C ARG A 418 -13.28 -13.78 26.06
N ASP A 419 -12.37 -13.13 25.35
CA ASP A 419 -11.65 -11.94 25.81
C ASP A 419 -12.35 -10.62 25.41
N LEU A 420 -13.51 -10.71 24.72
CA LEU A 420 -14.29 -9.53 24.36
C LEU A 420 -15.04 -8.97 25.58
N LEU A 421 -15.05 -7.64 25.68
CA LEU A 421 -15.91 -6.94 26.63
C LEU A 421 -17.39 -7.27 26.38
N PRO A 422 -18.25 -7.22 27.41
CA PRO A 422 -19.67 -7.61 27.28
C PRO A 422 -20.41 -6.92 26.13
N ASP A 423 -20.19 -5.61 25.93
CA ASP A 423 -20.84 -4.86 24.85
C ASP A 423 -20.30 -5.25 23.49
N GLU A 424 -18.96 -5.44 23.35
CA GLU A 424 -18.33 -5.92 22.12
C GLU A 424 -18.82 -7.32 21.75
N LEU A 425 -18.91 -8.20 22.73
CA LEU A 425 -19.46 -9.55 22.54
C LEU A 425 -20.91 -9.50 22.04
N ARG A 426 -21.74 -8.67 22.67
CA ARG A 426 -23.14 -8.48 22.28
C ARG A 426 -23.26 -7.99 20.84
N ILE A 427 -22.53 -6.93 20.48
CA ILE A 427 -22.50 -6.37 19.12
C ILE A 427 -22.05 -7.44 18.13
N THR A 428 -20.96 -8.14 18.41
CA THR A 428 -20.38 -9.17 17.54
C THR A 428 -21.38 -10.31 17.28
N ILE A 429 -22.08 -10.79 18.30
CA ILE A 429 -23.11 -11.84 18.15
C ILE A 429 -24.31 -11.34 17.34
N GLN A 430 -24.76 -10.10 17.55
CA GLN A 430 -25.82 -9.48 16.77
C GLN A 430 -25.47 -9.39 15.28
N LEU A 431 -24.26 -8.92 14.96
CA LEU A 431 -23.79 -8.84 13.58
C LEU A 431 -23.60 -10.22 12.95
N ALA A 432 -23.11 -11.21 13.70
CA ALA A 432 -23.00 -12.60 13.22
C ALA A 432 -24.37 -13.21 12.90
N ALA A 433 -25.38 -12.93 13.71
CA ALA A 433 -26.76 -13.40 13.47
C ALA A 433 -27.34 -12.82 12.16
N ILE A 434 -27.11 -11.53 11.92
CA ILE A 434 -27.52 -10.88 10.67
C ILE A 434 -26.78 -11.49 9.47
N LEU A 435 -25.45 -11.66 9.57
CA LEU A 435 -24.66 -12.21 8.47
C LEU A 435 -25.05 -13.65 8.13
N ARG A 436 -25.28 -14.51 9.14
CA ARG A 436 -25.75 -15.89 8.92
C ARG A 436 -27.07 -15.92 8.15
N LEU A 437 -28.02 -15.11 8.56
CA LEU A 437 -29.32 -15.05 7.90
C LEU A 437 -29.22 -14.49 6.49
N ALA A 438 -28.39 -13.44 6.28
CA ALA A 438 -28.13 -12.87 4.96
C ALA A 438 -27.47 -13.88 4.02
N ASN A 439 -26.52 -14.68 4.52
CA ASN A 439 -25.88 -15.76 3.78
C ASN A 439 -26.89 -16.85 3.37
N ALA A 440 -27.80 -17.19 4.26
CA ALA A 440 -28.88 -18.17 3.99
C ALA A 440 -29.84 -17.71 2.89
N PHE A 441 -30.09 -16.41 2.74
CA PHE A 441 -30.89 -15.87 1.65
C PHE A 441 -30.28 -16.06 0.27
N ASP A 442 -28.97 -16.23 0.15
CA ASP A 442 -28.27 -16.50 -1.10
C ASP A 442 -27.57 -17.89 -1.09
N ALA A 443 -28.13 -18.86 -0.35
CA ALA A 443 -27.53 -20.20 -0.16
C ALA A 443 -27.34 -20.98 -1.47
N VAL A 444 -28.14 -20.70 -2.50
CA VAL A 444 -28.04 -21.33 -3.83
C VAL A 444 -27.09 -20.55 -4.75
N HIS A 445 -26.61 -19.38 -4.37
CA HIS A 445 -25.71 -18.50 -5.12
C HIS A 445 -26.28 -17.98 -6.47
N ASP A 446 -27.60 -17.99 -6.64
CA ASP A 446 -28.29 -17.59 -7.88
C ASP A 446 -28.73 -16.12 -7.91
N GLY A 447 -28.66 -15.42 -6.77
CA GLY A 447 -29.10 -14.03 -6.63
C GLY A 447 -30.61 -13.86 -6.78
N HIS A 448 -31.39 -14.91 -6.62
CA HIS A 448 -32.84 -14.86 -6.76
C HIS A 448 -33.48 -13.92 -5.72
N ILE A 449 -32.97 -13.90 -4.50
CA ILE A 449 -33.39 -12.92 -3.47
C ILE A 449 -32.67 -11.58 -3.75
N ARG A 450 -33.46 -10.61 -4.19
CA ARG A 450 -32.92 -9.30 -4.59
C ARG A 450 -32.85 -8.31 -3.46
N ARG A 451 -33.80 -8.33 -2.54
CA ARG A 451 -33.99 -7.39 -1.44
C ARG A 451 -34.70 -8.01 -0.27
N VAL A 452 -34.40 -7.55 0.93
CA VAL A 452 -35.13 -7.88 2.14
C VAL A 452 -35.59 -6.62 2.86
N LYS A 453 -36.77 -6.66 3.47
CA LYS A 453 -37.31 -5.56 4.27
C LYS A 453 -37.88 -6.09 5.56
N ILE A 454 -37.74 -5.32 6.63
CA ILE A 454 -38.45 -5.55 7.88
C ILE A 454 -39.84 -4.93 7.75
N GLU A 455 -40.91 -5.73 7.95
CA GLU A 455 -42.28 -5.23 7.96
C GLU A 455 -42.48 -4.32 9.18
N ASN A 456 -42.86 -3.08 8.92
CA ASN A 456 -43.26 -2.16 9.97
C ASN A 456 -44.76 -2.35 10.21
N SER A 457 -45.15 -2.80 11.39
CA SER A 457 -46.58 -3.02 11.75
C SER A 457 -47.43 -1.73 11.68
N ASP A 458 -46.84 -0.60 11.36
CA ASP A 458 -47.46 0.73 11.37
C ASP A 458 -47.79 1.28 9.97
N THR A 459 -47.90 0.44 8.93
CA THR A 459 -48.40 0.89 7.61
C THR A 459 -49.94 1.05 7.57
N GLY A 460 -50.62 1.07 8.73
CA GLY A 460 -51.98 1.50 8.89
C GLY A 460 -52.08 3.01 8.89
N LYS A 461 -52.34 3.61 7.72
CA LYS A 461 -52.96 4.93 7.48
C LYS A 461 -53.12 5.84 8.69
N ARG A 462 -52.27 6.89 8.78
CA ARG A 462 -52.73 8.23 9.16
C ARG A 462 -51.72 9.31 8.76
N ARG A 463 -51.97 9.93 7.63
CA ARG A 463 -51.53 11.31 7.39
C ARG A 463 -52.41 12.20 8.30
N THR A 464 -51.85 12.68 9.36
CA THR A 464 -52.34 13.88 10.04
C THR A 464 -51.14 14.67 10.52
N ASN A 465 -51.07 15.91 10.00
CA ASN A 465 -50.27 17.02 10.49
C ASN A 465 -48.75 16.80 10.63
N GLY A 466 -47.99 17.09 9.58
CA GLY A 466 -46.72 17.81 9.53
C GLY A 466 -45.52 17.40 10.39
N PHE A 467 -45.61 16.48 11.34
CA PHE A 467 -44.52 16.07 12.20
C PHE A 467 -44.09 14.63 11.90
N LEU A 468 -42.81 14.45 11.57
CA LEU A 468 -42.15 13.14 11.47
C LEU A 468 -42.24 12.42 12.84
N ARG A 469 -43.22 11.54 13.02
CA ARG A 469 -43.25 10.65 14.17
C ARG A 469 -42.09 9.65 14.10
N LYS A 470 -41.36 9.48 15.21
CA LYS A 470 -40.43 8.38 15.40
C LYS A 470 -41.16 7.07 15.13
N PRO A 471 -40.54 6.09 14.41
CA PRO A 471 -41.14 4.81 14.15
C PRO A 471 -41.56 4.15 15.47
N ALA A 472 -42.79 3.62 15.52
CA ALA A 472 -43.30 2.94 16.69
C ALA A 472 -42.49 1.66 16.95
N LYS A 473 -42.04 1.46 18.20
CA LYS A 473 -41.34 0.23 18.60
C LYS A 473 -42.31 -0.95 18.47
N LEU A 474 -41.88 -2.04 17.84
CA LEU A 474 -42.64 -3.30 17.77
C LEU A 474 -42.96 -3.82 19.20
N PRO A 475 -44.21 -4.26 19.48
CA PRO A 475 -44.60 -4.84 20.77
C PRO A 475 -43.71 -6.04 21.16
N PRO A 476 -43.43 -6.25 22.47
CA PRO A 476 -42.41 -7.22 22.93
C PRO A 476 -42.65 -8.67 22.50
N ASN A 477 -43.88 -9.12 22.23
CA ASN A 477 -44.20 -10.52 21.89
C ASN A 477 -44.60 -10.73 20.42
N GLN A 478 -44.46 -9.74 19.56
CA GLN A 478 -44.80 -9.86 18.15
C GLN A 478 -43.63 -10.46 17.34
N ALA A 479 -43.95 -11.42 16.47
CA ALA A 479 -42.96 -12.00 15.56
C ALA A 479 -42.36 -10.90 14.65
N LEU A 480 -41.05 -10.98 14.42
CA LEU A 480 -40.39 -10.18 13.40
C LEU A 480 -40.73 -10.73 12.02
N VAL A 481 -41.36 -9.92 11.19
CA VAL A 481 -41.68 -10.32 9.81
C VAL A 481 -40.64 -9.69 8.87
N ILE A 482 -39.96 -10.55 8.09
CA ILE A 482 -39.02 -10.18 7.03
C ILE A 482 -39.69 -10.48 5.70
N GLU A 483 -39.89 -9.47 4.88
CA GLU A 483 -40.32 -9.60 3.51
C GLU A 483 -39.10 -9.70 2.59
N ALA A 484 -39.06 -10.78 1.76
CA ALA A 484 -37.95 -10.98 0.82
C ALA A 484 -38.49 -11.04 -0.61
N GLU A 485 -37.90 -10.21 -1.48
CA GLU A 485 -38.22 -10.17 -2.91
C GLU A 485 -37.61 -11.39 -3.60
N GLY A 486 -38.47 -12.22 -4.21
CA GLY A 486 -38.05 -13.48 -4.85
C GLY A 486 -38.16 -14.70 -3.92
N PHE A 487 -38.59 -14.54 -2.66
CA PHE A 487 -38.70 -15.66 -1.73
C PHE A 487 -39.86 -16.61 -2.11
N VAL A 488 -39.54 -17.91 -2.19
CA VAL A 488 -40.49 -18.98 -2.49
C VAL A 488 -40.50 -19.95 -1.33
N ALA A 489 -41.67 -20.13 -0.68
CA ALA A 489 -41.85 -21.08 0.39
C ALA A 489 -41.56 -22.51 -0.10
N GLY A 490 -40.85 -23.32 0.70
CA GLY A 490 -40.47 -24.69 0.33
C GLY A 490 -39.22 -24.81 -0.55
N SER A 491 -38.65 -23.71 -1.05
CA SER A 491 -37.40 -23.72 -1.79
C SER A 491 -36.17 -24.10 -0.93
N THR A 492 -35.07 -24.48 -1.54
CA THR A 492 -33.77 -24.72 -0.85
C THR A 492 -33.34 -23.50 -0.03
N THR A 493 -33.53 -22.29 -0.56
CA THR A 493 -33.28 -21.04 0.15
C THR A 493 -34.20 -20.91 1.39
N ALA A 494 -35.46 -21.26 1.29
CA ALA A 494 -36.39 -21.22 2.44
C ALA A 494 -35.96 -22.21 3.55
N GLN A 495 -35.47 -23.39 3.18
CA GLN A 495 -34.93 -24.37 4.12
C GLN A 495 -33.66 -23.85 4.80
N ALA A 496 -32.72 -23.25 4.04
CA ALA A 496 -31.51 -22.64 4.59
C ALA A 496 -31.83 -21.49 5.56
N VAL A 497 -32.76 -20.60 5.19
CA VAL A 497 -33.26 -19.52 6.05
C VAL A 497 -33.91 -20.06 7.33
N ALA A 498 -34.73 -21.12 7.24
CA ALA A 498 -35.34 -21.75 8.42
C ALA A 498 -34.29 -22.34 9.38
N ALA A 499 -33.21 -22.90 8.86
CA ALA A 499 -32.10 -23.44 9.66
C ALA A 499 -31.29 -22.33 10.37
N GLU A 500 -31.03 -21.19 9.69
CA GLU A 500 -30.10 -20.17 10.17
C GLU A 500 -30.73 -19.00 10.93
N ARG A 501 -32.08 -18.86 10.93
CA ARG A 501 -32.80 -17.79 11.63
C ARG A 501 -32.73 -17.90 13.16
N TYR A 502 -32.47 -19.09 13.71
CA TYR A 502 -32.48 -19.37 15.16
C TYR A 502 -31.56 -18.43 15.96
N LEU A 503 -30.36 -18.12 15.44
CA LEU A 503 -29.46 -17.20 16.15
C LEU A 503 -30.05 -15.79 16.25
N LEU A 504 -30.72 -15.30 15.20
CA LEU A 504 -31.37 -14.00 15.22
C LEU A 504 -32.59 -13.99 16.16
N GLU A 505 -33.36 -15.06 16.18
CA GLU A 505 -34.50 -15.25 17.14
C GLU A 505 -33.99 -15.19 18.58
N THR A 506 -32.90 -15.88 18.88
CA THR A 506 -32.25 -15.87 20.20
C THR A 506 -31.77 -14.46 20.60
N VAL A 507 -31.12 -13.76 19.69
CA VAL A 507 -30.63 -12.39 19.90
C VAL A 507 -31.76 -11.40 20.14
N LEU A 508 -32.85 -11.51 19.38
CA LEU A 508 -33.98 -10.60 19.44
C LEU A 508 -35.04 -11.04 20.48
N ARG A 509 -34.92 -12.26 21.00
CA ARG A 509 -35.89 -12.90 21.92
C ARG A 509 -37.32 -12.88 21.36
N ARG A 510 -37.44 -13.17 20.05
CA ARG A 510 -38.75 -13.24 19.36
C ARG A 510 -38.64 -14.11 18.11
N PRO A 511 -39.77 -14.73 17.67
CA PRO A 511 -39.80 -15.50 16.44
C PRO A 511 -39.51 -14.63 15.21
N VAL A 512 -38.85 -15.21 14.21
CA VAL A 512 -38.59 -14.59 12.89
C VAL A 512 -39.38 -15.34 11.82
N VAL A 513 -40.25 -14.63 11.12
CA VAL A 513 -41.07 -15.16 10.02
C VAL A 513 -40.61 -14.50 8.72
N VAL A 514 -40.33 -15.31 7.70
CA VAL A 514 -39.97 -14.82 6.38
C VAL A 514 -41.11 -15.09 5.41
N LYS A 515 -41.50 -14.09 4.64
CA LYS A 515 -42.53 -14.19 3.62
C LYS A 515 -42.08 -13.51 2.30
N ALA A 516 -42.75 -13.89 1.21
CA ALA A 516 -42.53 -13.24 -0.07
C ALA A 516 -43.00 -11.78 0.00
N MET A 517 -42.18 -10.87 -0.56
CA MET A 517 -42.58 -9.48 -0.73
C MET A 517 -43.71 -9.40 -1.77
N LYS A 518 -44.79 -8.72 -1.47
CA LYS A 518 -45.86 -8.47 -2.46
C LYS A 518 -45.29 -7.64 -3.61
N ALA A 519 -45.50 -8.10 -4.84
CA ALA A 519 -45.18 -7.31 -6.01
C ALA A 519 -45.89 -5.96 -5.96
N ALA A 520 -45.18 -4.88 -6.14
CA ALA A 520 -45.82 -3.57 -6.29
C ALA A 520 -46.69 -3.64 -7.54
N VAL A 521 -48.00 -3.53 -7.37
CA VAL A 521 -48.93 -3.40 -8.48
C VAL A 521 -48.50 -2.13 -9.24
N PRO A 522 -48.16 -2.22 -10.55
CA PRO A 522 -47.88 -1.03 -11.31
C PRO A 522 -49.14 -0.15 -11.23
N ARG A 523 -48.97 1.09 -10.77
CA ARG A 523 -50.03 2.09 -10.91
C ARG A 523 -50.27 2.23 -12.40
N GLY A 524 -51.39 1.67 -12.88
CA GLY A 524 -51.85 1.90 -14.24
C GLY A 524 -51.99 3.41 -14.42
N ASP A 525 -51.22 3.96 -15.35
CA ASP A 525 -51.49 5.28 -15.89
C ASP A 525 -52.90 5.23 -16.48
N GLY A 526 -53.82 5.83 -15.75
CA GLY A 526 -55.16 6.10 -16.23
C GLY A 526 -55.06 7.10 -17.40
N ALA A 527 -54.80 6.58 -18.58
CA ALA A 527 -55.02 7.32 -19.79
C ALA A 527 -56.51 7.56 -19.94
N GLU A 528 -56.94 8.74 -19.57
CA GLU A 528 -58.26 9.30 -19.86
C GLU A 528 -58.42 9.40 -21.38
N VAL A 529 -59.08 8.40 -21.96
CA VAL A 529 -59.54 8.46 -23.37
C VAL A 529 -60.63 9.52 -23.41
N LYS A 530 -60.25 10.76 -23.79
CA LYS A 530 -61.22 11.78 -24.25
C LYS A 530 -61.82 11.28 -25.56
N ARG A 531 -63.10 10.80 -25.47
CA ARG A 531 -64.00 10.67 -26.61
C ARG A 531 -64.19 12.07 -27.22
N ILE A 532 -63.70 12.26 -28.41
CA ILE A 532 -64.14 13.38 -29.27
C ILE A 532 -65.34 12.82 -30.04
N ALA A 533 -66.52 13.37 -29.72
CA ALA A 533 -67.72 13.17 -30.49
C ALA A 533 -67.85 14.39 -31.46
N SER A 534 -68.22 14.05 -32.72
CA SER A 534 -68.62 14.81 -33.89
C SER A 534 -67.56 15.42 -34.77
#